data_ddbda8f012f954579b2dae7486b6f3ce
#
_entry.id   ddbda8f012f954579b2dae7486b6f3ce
#
_cell.length_a   1.000
_cell.length_b   1.000
_cell.length_c   1.000
_cell.angle_alpha   90.00
_cell.angle_beta   90.00
_cell.angle_gamma   90.00
#
_symmetry.space_group_name_H-M   'P 1'
#
loop_
_entity.id
_entity.type
_entity.pdbx_description
1 polymer ?
#
loop_
_entity_poly.entity_id
_entity_poly.type
_entity_poly.pdbx_seq_one_letter_code
_entity_poly.pdbx_strand_id
1 'polypeptide(L)'
;MNSNYKVGDLIYDANIYDGMNTHIDDLQFYKRWMPQNKDARILELCCGTGRLTIPIAEDGYNISGVDYTFSMLEQAKAKASEAGLKIEFIEADIRTLDLQNKYDLIFIPFNSIHHLYLNEDLFKAFNTVKKHLKTGGRFLLDCFNPNIQYIVEHEKKQIEVLSLIHI
;
A
#
# COMPACT_ATOMS: atom_id res chain seq x y z
N MET A 1 -13.59 -20.97 -10.56
CA MET A 1 -12.34 -21.04 -9.77
C MET A 1 -12.61 -20.38 -8.44
N ASN A 2 -12.41 -21.09 -7.32
CA ASN A 2 -12.71 -20.55 -5.99
C ASN A 2 -11.77 -19.38 -5.69
N SER A 3 -12.34 -18.19 -5.44
CA SER A 3 -11.65 -16.95 -5.11
C SER A 3 -11.10 -16.90 -3.66
N ASN A 4 -10.78 -18.04 -3.08
CA ASN A 4 -10.24 -18.16 -1.71
C ASN A 4 -8.71 -18.19 -1.71
N TYR A 5 -8.07 -17.37 -2.53
CA TYR A 5 -6.65 -17.15 -2.29
C TYR A 5 -6.51 -16.14 -1.15
N LYS A 6 -5.79 -16.51 -0.15
CA LYS A 6 -5.38 -15.62 0.91
C LYS A 6 -4.16 -14.85 0.42
N VAL A 7 -4.38 -13.65 -0.05
CA VAL A 7 -3.29 -12.76 -0.45
C VAL A 7 -2.46 -12.47 0.79
N GLY A 8 -1.20 -12.84 0.76
CA GLY A 8 -0.22 -12.40 1.75
C GLY A 8 0.04 -13.33 2.95
N ASP A 9 -0.76 -14.35 3.22
CA ASP A 9 -0.63 -15.16 4.44
C ASP A 9 0.73 -15.90 4.60
N LEU A 10 1.48 -16.09 3.53
CA LEU A 10 2.74 -16.84 3.54
C LEU A 10 3.95 -16.04 3.02
N ILE A 11 3.77 -14.77 2.65
CA ILE A 11 4.73 -14.09 1.79
C ILE A 11 5.52 -13.04 2.52
N TYR A 12 4.97 -12.44 3.56
CA TYR A 12 5.57 -11.30 4.21
C TYR A 12 5.88 -11.59 5.68
N ASP A 13 7.12 -12.05 5.93
CA ASP A 13 7.76 -11.79 7.21
C ASP A 13 8.09 -10.30 7.26
N ALA A 14 7.49 -9.58 8.22
CA ALA A 14 7.63 -8.13 8.34
C ALA A 14 9.09 -7.68 8.54
N ASN A 15 9.92 -8.49 9.21
CA ASN A 15 11.34 -8.18 9.42
C ASN A 15 12.13 -8.33 8.11
N ILE A 16 11.84 -9.40 7.34
CA ILE A 16 12.47 -9.60 6.03
C ILE A 16 12.05 -8.47 5.10
N TYR A 17 10.77 -8.10 5.08
CA TYR A 17 10.24 -7.01 4.27
C TYR A 17 10.95 -5.69 4.58
N ASP A 18 11.07 -5.30 5.85
CA ASP A 18 11.74 -4.06 6.26
C ASP A 18 13.23 -4.08 5.91
N GLY A 19 13.91 -5.23 6.07
CA GLY A 19 15.30 -5.37 5.68
C GLY A 19 15.56 -5.22 4.18
N MET A 20 14.60 -5.59 3.34
CA MET A 20 14.70 -5.51 1.88
C MET A 20 14.23 -4.18 1.31
N ASN A 21 13.29 -3.50 1.97
CA ASN A 21 12.62 -2.30 1.48
C ASN A 21 13.00 -1.06 2.29
N THR A 22 14.30 -0.85 2.45
CA THR A 22 14.86 0.30 3.18
C THR A 22 14.75 1.63 2.42
N HIS A 23 14.51 1.57 1.09
CA HIS A 23 14.39 2.76 0.25
C HIS A 23 12.98 3.33 0.29
N ILE A 24 12.90 4.66 0.40
CA ILE A 24 11.67 5.45 0.41
C ILE A 24 11.68 6.54 -0.68
N ASP A 25 12.29 6.22 -1.83
CA ASP A 25 12.45 7.18 -2.94
C ASP A 25 11.10 7.66 -3.48
N ASP A 26 10.07 6.82 -3.38
CA ASP A 26 8.69 7.13 -3.75
C ASP A 26 7.98 8.08 -2.77
N LEU A 27 8.50 8.24 -1.54
CA LEU A 27 7.92 9.13 -0.54
C LEU A 27 7.79 10.57 -1.07
N GLN A 28 8.81 11.07 -1.79
CA GLN A 28 8.78 12.42 -2.35
C GLN A 28 7.70 12.59 -3.43
N PHE A 29 7.40 11.54 -4.18
CA PHE A 29 6.29 11.56 -5.12
C PHE A 29 4.96 11.76 -4.36
N TYR A 30 4.69 10.95 -3.34
CA TYR A 30 3.45 11.05 -2.57
C TYR A 30 3.35 12.39 -1.83
N LYS A 31 4.45 12.89 -1.25
CA LYS A 31 4.48 14.19 -0.56
C LYS A 31 4.04 15.37 -1.45
N ARG A 32 4.30 15.33 -2.75
CA ARG A 32 3.85 16.38 -3.70
C ARG A 32 2.33 16.47 -3.84
N TRP A 33 1.63 15.39 -3.54
CA TRP A 33 0.18 15.31 -3.66
C TRP A 33 -0.55 15.48 -2.33
N MET A 34 0.19 15.62 -1.23
CA MET A 34 -0.42 15.80 0.07
C MET A 34 -1.28 17.09 0.11
N PRO A 35 -2.42 17.04 0.81
CA PRO A 35 -3.23 18.22 1.03
C PRO A 35 -2.43 19.33 1.73
N GLN A 36 -2.69 20.60 1.39
CA GLN A 36 -2.06 21.73 2.11
C GLN A 36 -2.53 21.79 3.57
N ASN A 37 -3.79 21.45 3.81
CA ASN A 37 -4.32 21.32 5.17
C ASN A 37 -3.86 20.01 5.80
N LYS A 38 -3.09 20.08 6.87
CA LYS A 38 -2.57 18.92 7.61
C LYS A 38 -3.66 18.12 8.33
N ASP A 39 -4.81 18.74 8.63
CA ASP A 39 -5.97 18.07 9.23
C ASP A 39 -6.80 17.27 8.21
N ALA A 40 -6.49 17.42 6.92
CA ALA A 40 -7.13 16.62 5.87
C ALA A 40 -6.85 15.14 6.10
N ARG A 41 -7.88 14.33 5.95
CA ARG A 41 -7.77 12.88 6.18
C ARG A 41 -7.14 12.18 4.99
N ILE A 42 -6.10 11.41 5.26
CA ILE A 42 -5.36 10.62 4.27
C ILE A 42 -5.49 9.15 4.62
N LEU A 43 -5.63 8.30 3.60
CA LEU A 43 -5.69 6.85 3.76
C LEU A 43 -4.66 6.19 2.83
N GLU A 44 -3.76 5.43 3.41
CA GLU A 44 -2.91 4.51 2.68
C GLU A 44 -3.54 3.12 2.70
N LEU A 45 -3.78 2.56 1.53
CA LEU A 45 -4.23 1.17 1.36
C LEU A 45 -3.02 0.28 1.04
N CYS A 46 -2.97 -0.91 1.63
CA CYS A 46 -1.83 -1.81 1.59
C CYS A 46 -0.58 -1.19 2.22
N CYS A 47 -0.73 -0.61 3.41
CA CYS A 47 0.33 0.15 4.08
C CYS A 47 1.50 -0.71 4.59
N GLY A 48 1.33 -2.03 4.66
CA GLY A 48 2.35 -2.97 5.15
C GLY A 48 2.85 -2.61 6.54
N THR A 49 4.16 -2.50 6.67
CA THR A 49 4.83 -2.12 7.92
C THR A 49 4.87 -0.60 8.17
N GLY A 50 4.10 0.18 7.43
CA GLY A 50 4.02 1.63 7.58
C GLY A 50 5.17 2.41 6.93
N ARG A 51 5.81 1.84 5.89
CA ARG A 51 6.98 2.42 5.20
C ARG A 51 6.77 3.86 4.73
N LEU A 52 5.58 4.20 4.24
CA LEU A 52 5.20 5.57 3.87
C LEU A 52 4.30 6.23 4.92
N THR A 53 3.40 5.47 5.54
CA THR A 53 2.47 5.98 6.57
C THR A 53 3.20 6.71 7.69
N ILE A 54 4.27 6.10 8.23
CA ILE A 54 4.99 6.65 9.37
C ILE A 54 5.70 7.96 9.01
N PRO A 55 6.55 8.07 7.98
CA PRO A 55 7.22 9.33 7.66
C PRO A 55 6.25 10.43 7.19
N ILE A 56 5.09 10.09 6.64
CA ILE A 56 4.04 11.06 6.35
C ILE A 56 3.39 11.59 7.64
N ALA A 57 3.15 10.71 8.62
CA ALA A 57 2.65 11.12 9.93
C ALA A 57 3.67 11.94 10.72
N GLU A 58 4.98 11.64 10.63
CA GLU A 58 6.08 12.44 11.21
C GLU A 58 6.07 13.88 10.67
N ASP A 59 5.71 14.08 9.42
CA ASP A 59 5.53 15.42 8.83
C ASP A 59 4.25 16.13 9.33
N GLY A 60 3.49 15.50 10.23
CA GLY A 60 2.29 16.07 10.87
C GLY A 60 1.01 15.93 10.05
N TYR A 61 0.95 15.02 9.07
CA TYR A 61 -0.28 14.72 8.35
C TYR A 61 -1.20 13.75 9.11
N ASN A 62 -2.50 13.95 8.98
CA ASN A 62 -3.53 13.06 9.53
C ASN A 62 -3.74 11.87 8.59
N ILE A 63 -2.96 10.82 8.78
CA ILE A 63 -2.96 9.62 7.93
C ILE A 63 -3.35 8.38 8.72
N SER A 64 -4.14 7.51 8.11
CA SER A 64 -4.43 6.14 8.57
C SER A 64 -3.89 5.13 7.56
N GLY A 65 -3.50 3.95 8.02
CA GLY A 65 -3.02 2.83 7.19
C GLY A 65 -3.97 1.65 7.24
N VAL A 66 -4.20 1.02 6.10
CA VAL A 66 -4.96 -0.24 5.98
C VAL A 66 -4.06 -1.30 5.37
N ASP A 67 -4.03 -2.48 5.96
CA ASP A 67 -3.42 -3.66 5.38
C ASP A 67 -4.22 -4.91 5.71
N TYR A 68 -4.08 -5.94 4.91
CA TYR A 68 -4.71 -7.23 5.13
C TYR A 68 -3.90 -8.12 6.09
N THR A 69 -2.58 -7.90 6.17
CA THR A 69 -1.63 -8.78 6.84
C THR A 69 -1.39 -8.33 8.29
N PHE A 70 -1.90 -9.10 9.24
CA PHE A 70 -1.79 -8.80 10.67
C PHE A 70 -0.35 -8.55 11.12
N SER A 71 0.61 -9.42 10.74
CA SER A 71 2.02 -9.28 11.15
C SER A 71 2.67 -7.98 10.65
N MET A 72 2.28 -7.51 9.46
CA MET A 72 2.73 -6.21 8.94
C MET A 72 2.22 -5.06 9.79
N LEU A 73 0.94 -5.09 10.14
CA LEU A 73 0.33 -4.04 10.97
C LEU A 73 0.88 -4.01 12.38
N GLU A 74 1.21 -5.15 12.99
CA GLU A 74 1.86 -5.20 14.31
C GLU A 74 3.23 -4.52 14.25
N GLN A 75 4.02 -4.77 13.21
CA GLN A 75 5.28 -4.09 12.99
C GLN A 75 5.09 -2.58 12.76
N ALA A 76 4.07 -2.18 11.97
CA ALA A 76 3.74 -0.78 11.75
C ALA A 76 3.38 -0.06 13.07
N LYS A 77 2.54 -0.69 13.90
CA LYS A 77 2.15 -0.17 15.22
C LYS A 77 3.34 -0.03 16.15
N ALA A 78 4.24 -1.03 16.18
CA ALA A 78 5.45 -0.98 16.99
C ALA A 78 6.34 0.21 16.59
N LYS A 79 6.65 0.35 15.29
CA LYS A 79 7.44 1.47 14.77
C LYS A 79 6.81 2.84 15.03
N ALA A 80 5.50 2.96 14.83
CA ALA A 80 4.77 4.20 15.13
C ALA A 80 4.84 4.55 16.63
N SER A 81 4.68 3.55 17.50
CA SER A 81 4.80 3.74 18.95
C SER A 81 6.20 4.18 19.37
N GLU A 82 7.25 3.57 18.81
CA GLU A 82 8.64 3.95 19.03
C GLU A 82 8.92 5.40 18.59
N ALA A 83 8.30 5.83 17.50
CA ALA A 83 8.36 7.21 17.02
C ALA A 83 7.44 8.19 17.81
N GLY A 84 6.67 7.71 18.79
CA GLY A 84 5.75 8.54 19.57
C GLY A 84 4.52 9.00 18.77
N LEU A 85 4.20 8.34 17.67
CA LEU A 85 3.09 8.70 16.78
C LEU A 85 1.82 7.94 17.14
N LYS A 86 0.68 8.62 16.96
CA LYS A 86 -0.65 8.01 17.07
C LYS A 86 -1.25 7.87 15.69
N ILE A 87 -1.06 6.71 15.09
CA ILE A 87 -1.55 6.38 13.75
C ILE A 87 -2.61 5.28 13.89
N GLU A 88 -3.74 5.44 13.21
CA GLU A 88 -4.75 4.40 13.11
C GLU A 88 -4.33 3.38 12.04
N PHE A 89 -4.03 2.15 12.46
CA PHE A 89 -3.77 1.01 11.57
C PHE A 89 -4.93 0.03 11.65
N ILE A 90 -5.50 -0.29 10.48
CA ILE A 90 -6.74 -1.05 10.33
C ILE A 90 -6.44 -2.33 9.56
N GLU A 91 -6.77 -3.48 10.15
CA GLU A 91 -6.70 -4.76 9.46
C GLU A 91 -7.97 -4.95 8.62
N ALA A 92 -7.83 -4.90 7.30
CA ALA A 92 -8.95 -5.09 6.38
C ALA A 92 -8.50 -5.43 4.96
N ASP A 93 -9.39 -6.09 4.23
CA ASP A 93 -9.25 -6.33 2.80
C ASP A 93 -9.77 -5.12 2.02
N ILE A 94 -8.94 -4.54 1.17
CA ILE A 94 -9.28 -3.37 0.36
C ILE A 94 -10.45 -3.60 -0.59
N ARG A 95 -10.81 -4.86 -0.88
CA ARG A 95 -11.95 -5.24 -1.71
C ARG A 95 -13.29 -5.08 -1.01
N THR A 96 -13.28 -5.13 0.32
CA THR A 96 -14.49 -5.17 1.15
C THR A 96 -14.48 -4.13 2.28
N LEU A 97 -13.43 -3.33 2.37
CA LEU A 97 -13.28 -2.29 3.39
C LEU A 97 -14.51 -1.38 3.46
N ASP A 98 -14.99 -1.15 4.68
CA ASP A 98 -16.11 -0.26 4.96
C ASP A 98 -15.82 0.60 6.20
N LEU A 99 -15.31 1.80 5.98
CA LEU A 99 -15.02 2.79 7.01
C LEU A 99 -16.12 3.86 7.07
N GLN A 100 -16.36 4.39 8.25
CA GLN A 100 -17.32 5.49 8.43
C GLN A 100 -16.82 6.82 7.88
N ASN A 101 -15.50 6.96 7.77
CA ASN A 101 -14.86 8.20 7.34
C ASN A 101 -14.70 8.29 5.82
N LYS A 102 -14.64 9.54 5.35
CA LYS A 102 -14.22 9.87 3.99
C LYS A 102 -12.91 10.63 4.02
N TYR A 103 -12.11 10.45 2.97
CA TYR A 103 -10.72 10.90 2.89
C TYR A 103 -10.53 11.92 1.77
N ASP A 104 -9.64 12.87 1.99
CA ASP A 104 -9.25 13.89 1.01
C ASP A 104 -8.26 13.32 0.00
N LEU A 105 -7.45 12.35 0.47
CA LEU A 105 -6.49 11.62 -0.34
C LEU A 105 -6.53 10.14 0.05
N ILE A 106 -6.61 9.28 -0.96
CA ILE A 106 -6.41 7.84 -0.81
C ILE A 106 -5.29 7.43 -1.76
N PHE A 107 -4.39 6.55 -1.33
CA PHE A 107 -3.36 6.03 -2.23
C PHE A 107 -3.03 4.56 -1.98
N ILE A 108 -2.55 3.90 -3.04
CA ILE A 108 -2.04 2.53 -3.03
C ILE A 108 -0.62 2.57 -3.59
N PRO A 109 0.41 2.46 -2.74
CA PRO A 109 1.79 2.55 -3.19
C PRO A 109 2.40 1.20 -3.53
N PHE A 110 3.61 1.27 -4.10
CA PHE A 110 4.57 0.17 -4.19
C PHE A 110 4.03 -1.05 -4.93
N ASN A 111 3.33 -0.82 -6.04
CA ASN A 111 2.76 -1.87 -6.87
C ASN A 111 1.76 -2.80 -6.16
N SER A 112 1.29 -2.46 -4.98
CA SER A 112 0.42 -3.34 -4.16
C SER A 112 -0.86 -3.75 -4.89
N ILE A 113 -1.34 -2.95 -5.84
CA ILE A 113 -2.50 -3.27 -6.68
C ILE A 113 -2.31 -4.57 -7.48
N HIS A 114 -1.07 -4.94 -7.80
CA HIS A 114 -0.76 -6.16 -8.56
C HIS A 114 -1.03 -7.46 -7.79
N HIS A 115 -1.29 -7.39 -6.48
CA HIS A 115 -1.75 -8.54 -5.70
C HIS A 115 -3.22 -8.88 -5.96
N LEU A 116 -3.96 -8.05 -6.69
CA LEU A 116 -5.31 -8.33 -7.15
C LEU A 116 -5.26 -8.93 -8.56
N TYR A 117 -5.29 -10.25 -8.65
CA TYR A 117 -5.12 -10.98 -9.91
C TYR A 117 -6.36 -11.03 -10.80
N LEU A 118 -7.55 -10.81 -10.21
CA LEU A 118 -8.82 -10.86 -10.92
C LEU A 118 -9.36 -9.46 -11.19
N ASN A 119 -9.86 -9.23 -12.39
CA ASN A 119 -10.52 -7.95 -12.74
C ASN A 119 -11.65 -7.61 -11.77
N GLU A 120 -12.41 -8.61 -11.30
CA GLU A 120 -13.47 -8.42 -10.32
C GLU A 120 -12.94 -7.85 -9.00
N ASP A 121 -11.77 -8.28 -8.56
CA ASP A 121 -11.15 -7.79 -7.33
C ASP A 121 -10.63 -6.36 -7.49
N LEU A 122 -10.08 -6.03 -8.67
CA LEU A 122 -9.73 -4.64 -9.01
C LEU A 122 -10.97 -3.74 -8.97
N PHE A 123 -12.10 -4.16 -9.57
CA PHE A 123 -13.34 -3.38 -9.51
C PHE A 123 -13.85 -3.20 -8.09
N LYS A 124 -13.78 -4.22 -7.23
CA LYS A 124 -14.16 -4.11 -5.82
C LYS A 124 -13.28 -3.10 -5.10
N ALA A 125 -11.94 -3.17 -5.27
CA ALA A 125 -11.01 -2.23 -4.67
C ALA A 125 -11.26 -0.79 -5.13
N PHE A 126 -11.49 -0.55 -6.42
CA PHE A 126 -11.81 0.79 -6.92
C PHE A 126 -13.18 1.30 -6.43
N ASN A 127 -14.17 0.42 -6.27
CA ASN A 127 -15.44 0.79 -5.66
C ASN A 127 -15.27 1.17 -4.18
N THR A 128 -14.41 0.47 -3.46
CA THR A 128 -14.01 0.83 -2.09
C THR A 128 -13.36 2.21 -2.04
N VAL A 129 -12.39 2.48 -2.91
CA VAL A 129 -11.78 3.80 -3.02
C VAL A 129 -12.85 4.87 -3.30
N LYS A 130 -13.70 4.65 -4.30
CA LYS A 130 -14.80 5.58 -4.65
C LYS A 130 -15.73 5.83 -3.46
N LYS A 131 -16.05 4.78 -2.70
CA LYS A 131 -16.91 4.88 -1.52
C LYS A 131 -16.32 5.76 -0.44
N HIS A 132 -15.00 5.70 -0.23
CA HIS A 132 -14.32 6.40 0.86
C HIS A 132 -13.70 7.74 0.47
N LEU A 133 -13.66 8.07 -0.81
CA LEU A 133 -13.13 9.35 -1.28
C LEU A 133 -14.17 10.46 -1.11
N LYS A 134 -13.75 11.63 -0.64
CA LYS A 134 -14.57 12.84 -0.61
C LYS A 134 -14.80 13.36 -2.03
N THR A 135 -15.86 14.14 -2.23
CA THR A 135 -16.02 14.93 -3.46
C THR A 135 -14.85 15.88 -3.61
N GLY A 136 -14.18 15.84 -4.76
CA GLY A 136 -12.95 16.61 -5.00
C GLY A 136 -11.69 16.00 -4.38
N GLY A 137 -11.80 14.87 -3.68
CA GLY A 137 -10.66 14.11 -3.17
C GLY A 137 -9.84 13.49 -4.29
N ARG A 138 -8.62 13.09 -3.98
CA ARG A 138 -7.66 12.52 -4.95
C ARG A 138 -7.38 11.05 -4.64
N PHE A 139 -7.23 10.27 -5.71
CA PHE A 139 -6.73 8.90 -5.63
C PHE A 139 -5.40 8.80 -6.37
N LEU A 140 -4.38 8.26 -5.72
CA LEU A 140 -3.07 8.00 -6.31
C LEU A 140 -2.80 6.49 -6.31
N LEU A 141 -2.17 6.04 -7.38
CA LEU A 141 -1.79 4.66 -7.56
C LEU A 141 -0.48 4.62 -8.32
N ASP A 142 0.48 3.88 -7.84
CA ASP A 142 1.62 3.45 -8.65
C ASP A 142 1.47 1.99 -9.08
N CYS A 143 1.98 1.70 -10.25
CA CYS A 143 2.04 0.35 -10.75
C CYS A 143 3.26 0.17 -11.67
N PHE A 144 3.79 -1.03 -11.67
CA PHE A 144 4.92 -1.40 -12.51
C PHE A 144 4.56 -1.21 -13.99
N ASN A 145 5.42 -0.49 -14.70
CA ASN A 145 5.35 -0.35 -16.14
C ASN A 145 6.44 -1.24 -16.76
N PRO A 146 6.10 -2.38 -17.35
CA PRO A 146 7.09 -3.31 -17.88
C PRO A 146 7.88 -2.69 -19.03
N ASN A 147 9.21 -2.80 -18.98
CA ASN A 147 10.06 -2.50 -20.13
C ASN A 147 9.95 -3.64 -21.15
N ILE A 148 9.11 -3.47 -22.15
CA ILE A 148 8.83 -4.48 -23.19
C ILE A 148 10.10 -4.83 -23.96
N GLN A 149 10.96 -3.85 -24.27
CA GLN A 149 12.20 -4.12 -24.97
C GLN A 149 13.12 -5.02 -24.15
N TYR A 150 13.28 -4.72 -22.86
CA TYR A 150 14.06 -5.56 -21.95
C TYR A 150 13.50 -6.99 -21.87
N ILE A 151 12.18 -7.14 -21.77
CA ILE A 151 11.53 -8.46 -21.72
C ILE A 151 11.84 -9.24 -22.99
N VAL A 152 11.66 -8.66 -24.18
CA VAL A 152 11.92 -9.32 -25.47
C VAL A 152 13.38 -9.71 -25.62
N GLU A 153 14.32 -8.84 -25.23
CA GLU A 153 15.77 -9.12 -25.33
C GLU A 153 16.21 -10.23 -24.37
N HIS A 154 15.47 -10.45 -23.26
CA HIS A 154 15.81 -11.41 -22.21
C HIS A 154 14.85 -12.61 -22.13
N GLU A 155 13.87 -12.71 -23.03
CA GLU A 155 12.88 -13.79 -23.07
C GLU A 155 13.49 -15.20 -23.00
N LYS A 156 14.66 -15.39 -23.60
CA LYS A 156 15.38 -16.68 -23.67
C LYS A 156 16.46 -16.85 -22.59
N LYS A 157 16.69 -15.83 -21.76
CA LYS A 157 17.65 -15.91 -20.68
C LYS A 157 16.92 -16.22 -19.40
N GLN A 158 17.23 -17.38 -18.82
CA GLN A 158 16.79 -17.68 -17.45
C GLN A 158 17.53 -16.71 -16.52
N ILE A 159 16.87 -15.65 -16.10
CA ILE A 159 17.40 -14.73 -15.11
C ILE A 159 17.04 -15.33 -13.77
N GLU A 160 18.02 -15.88 -13.05
CA GLU A 160 17.89 -16.11 -11.62
C GLU A 160 17.80 -14.73 -10.91
N VAL A 161 16.61 -14.19 -10.90
CA VAL A 161 16.32 -13.08 -10.01
C VAL A 161 16.02 -13.71 -8.67
N LEU A 162 16.95 -13.62 -7.73
CA LEU A 162 16.70 -13.79 -6.30
C LEU A 162 15.80 -12.65 -5.84
N SER A 163 14.59 -12.64 -6.35
CA SER A 163 13.52 -11.78 -5.88
C SER A 163 12.68 -12.61 -4.93
N LEU A 164 12.78 -12.34 -3.65
CA LEU A 164 11.87 -12.88 -2.63
C LEU A 164 10.43 -12.32 -2.80
N ILE A 165 10.19 -11.57 -3.86
CA ILE A 165 8.87 -11.04 -4.28
C ILE A 165 8.39 -11.81 -5.51
N HIS A 166 8.63 -13.09 -5.59
CA HIS A 166 8.03 -13.92 -6.62
C HIS A 166 6.90 -14.71 -6.02
N ILE A 167 5.76 -14.15 -6.31
CA ILE A 167 4.52 -14.89 -6.13
C ILE A 167 3.65 -14.65 -7.32
#